data_70f6b00e73b8d67515e8905e0c9fde87
#
_entry.id   70f6b00e73b8d67515e8905e0c9fde87
#
_cell.length_a   1.000
_cell.length_b   1.000
_cell.length_c   1.000
_cell.angle_alpha   90.00
_cell.angle_beta   90.00
_cell.angle_gamma   90.00
#
_symmetry.space_group_name_H-M   'P 1'
#
loop_
_entity.id
_entity.type
_entity.pdbx_description
1 polymer ?
#
loop_
_entity_poly.entity_id
_entity_poly.type
_entity_poly.pdbx_seq_one_letter_code
_entity_poly.pdbx_strand_id
1 'polypeptide(L)'
;MAPHPYPIAPPPPDRATLGLDAVIDLSRFVNVSDFRLVRQSNILGVIHKATEGGDYVDPTCNTRRPQAEAAGLLWGTYHFGTGQSSGAKQAAFYLSVSRPGPRTLLALDLELNEPNPRNSMRLDQAEEFVKAVADATGRLPVVYVHPAWANGDPLPNSGLSLGARVTPQSILARCGLWVADYYGSPEVPVAWEAKG
;
A
#
# COMPACT_ATOMS: atom_id res chain seq x y z
N MET A 1 -14.93 -14.07 11.21
CA MET A 1 -14.72 -13.36 9.96
C MET A 1 -15.51 -12.07 10.09
N ALA A 2 -14.87 -10.95 10.38
CA ALA A 2 -15.56 -9.66 10.32
C ALA A 2 -15.85 -9.37 8.85
N PRO A 3 -17.06 -8.92 8.48
CA PRO A 3 -17.35 -8.53 7.12
C PRO A 3 -16.43 -7.35 6.76
N HIS A 4 -15.91 -7.35 5.55
CA HIS A 4 -15.15 -6.23 5.01
C HIS A 4 -16.03 -4.97 5.13
N PRO A 5 -15.58 -3.88 5.75
CA PRO A 5 -16.42 -2.72 6.05
C PRO A 5 -16.92 -1.98 4.82
N TYR A 6 -16.39 -2.30 3.64
CA TYR A 6 -16.81 -1.69 2.39
C TYR A 6 -17.75 -2.63 1.63
N PRO A 7 -18.91 -2.15 1.15
CA PRO A 7 -19.72 -2.90 0.23
C PRO A 7 -18.87 -3.25 -0.99
N ILE A 8 -18.91 -4.52 -1.41
CA ILE A 8 -18.26 -4.95 -2.66
C ILE A 8 -18.83 -4.07 -3.77
N ALA A 9 -17.97 -3.24 -4.35
CA ALA A 9 -18.38 -2.41 -5.48
C ALA A 9 -18.94 -3.31 -6.60
N PRO A 10 -20.01 -2.89 -7.28
CA PRO A 10 -20.46 -3.61 -8.47
C PRO A 10 -19.29 -3.75 -9.45
N PRO A 11 -19.19 -4.86 -10.19
CA PRO A 11 -18.13 -5.04 -11.16
C PRO A 11 -18.12 -3.82 -12.11
N PRO A 12 -16.94 -3.27 -12.41
CA PRO A 12 -16.86 -2.10 -13.27
C PRO A 12 -17.51 -2.38 -14.61
N PRO A 13 -18.22 -1.41 -15.16
CA PRO A 13 -18.78 -1.52 -16.50
C PRO A 13 -17.62 -1.64 -17.50
N ASP A 14 -17.61 -2.72 -18.23
CA ASP A 14 -16.72 -3.02 -19.35
C ASP A 14 -15.20 -2.88 -19.08
N ARG A 15 -14.55 -4.02 -18.85
CA ARG A 15 -13.08 -4.13 -18.66
C ARG A 15 -12.25 -3.54 -19.80
N ALA A 16 -12.81 -3.33 -20.97
CA ALA A 16 -12.11 -2.78 -22.14
C ALA A 16 -11.76 -1.29 -21.99
N THR A 17 -12.42 -0.57 -21.10
CA THR A 17 -12.25 0.89 -20.92
C THR A 17 -11.52 1.31 -19.65
N LEU A 18 -11.25 0.40 -18.71
CA LEU A 18 -10.77 0.75 -17.35
C LEU A 18 -9.36 0.26 -17.00
N GLY A 19 -8.55 -0.12 -17.98
CA GLY A 19 -7.21 -0.62 -17.70
C GLY A 19 -7.19 -2.11 -17.32
N LEU A 20 -5.99 -2.65 -17.16
CA LEU A 20 -5.77 -4.07 -16.87
C LEU A 20 -5.69 -4.27 -15.36
N ASP A 21 -6.49 -5.19 -14.81
CA ASP A 21 -6.26 -5.74 -13.46
C ASP A 21 -4.98 -6.59 -13.49
N ALA A 22 -3.83 -5.90 -13.50
CA ALA A 22 -2.55 -6.56 -13.74
C ALA A 22 -1.80 -6.88 -12.44
N VAL A 23 -2.16 -6.23 -11.34
CA VAL A 23 -1.51 -6.39 -10.03
C VAL A 23 -2.57 -6.57 -8.97
N ILE A 24 -2.34 -7.51 -8.06
CA ILE A 24 -3.19 -7.73 -6.89
C ILE A 24 -2.39 -7.51 -5.62
N ASP A 25 -3.05 -7.04 -4.57
CA ASP A 25 -2.48 -7.02 -3.23
C ASP A 25 -2.97 -8.22 -2.41
N LEU A 26 -2.14 -8.66 -1.49
CA LEU A 26 -2.40 -9.83 -0.66
C LEU A 26 -1.94 -9.61 0.78
N SER A 27 -2.61 -10.31 1.69
CA SER A 27 -2.16 -10.51 3.07
C SER A 27 -2.55 -11.91 3.53
N ARG A 28 -2.24 -12.26 4.77
CA ARG A 28 -2.66 -13.54 5.36
C ARG A 28 -4.16 -13.81 5.30
N PHE A 29 -4.95 -12.76 5.16
CA PHE A 29 -6.43 -12.89 5.13
C PHE A 29 -6.98 -13.34 3.77
N VAL A 30 -6.17 -13.24 2.71
CA VAL A 30 -6.53 -13.72 1.37
C VAL A 30 -5.95 -15.11 1.16
N ASN A 31 -6.79 -16.09 0.86
CA ASN A 31 -6.32 -17.42 0.53
C ASN A 31 -5.94 -17.53 -0.95
N VAL A 32 -4.71 -17.96 -1.23
CA VAL A 32 -4.24 -18.24 -2.58
C VAL A 32 -3.91 -19.72 -2.65
N SER A 33 -4.65 -20.47 -3.45
CA SER A 33 -4.46 -21.92 -3.61
C SER A 33 -3.27 -22.27 -4.50
N ASP A 34 -3.07 -21.50 -5.58
CA ASP A 34 -1.97 -21.73 -6.54
C ASP A 34 -1.64 -20.41 -7.29
N PHE A 35 -0.40 -19.95 -7.17
CA PHE A 35 0.08 -18.75 -7.87
C PHE A 35 0.18 -18.91 -9.39
N ARG A 36 0.25 -20.16 -9.90
CA ARG A 36 0.19 -20.43 -11.34
C ARG A 36 -1.19 -20.06 -11.92
N LEU A 37 -2.26 -20.35 -11.17
CA LEU A 37 -3.61 -19.92 -11.57
C LEU A 37 -3.75 -18.41 -11.55
N VAL A 38 -3.16 -17.73 -10.56
CA VAL A 38 -3.10 -16.27 -10.52
C VAL A 38 -2.42 -15.72 -11.78
N ARG A 39 -1.28 -16.28 -12.17
CA ARG A 39 -0.56 -15.87 -13.40
C ARG A 39 -1.36 -16.14 -14.66
N GLN A 40 -2.05 -17.28 -14.75
CA GLN A 40 -2.90 -17.65 -15.87
C GLN A 40 -4.15 -16.74 -16.01
N SER A 41 -4.55 -16.08 -14.92
CA SER A 41 -5.63 -15.07 -14.92
C SER A 41 -5.17 -13.68 -15.37
N ASN A 42 -4.06 -13.59 -16.11
CA ASN A 42 -3.45 -12.36 -16.61
C ASN A 42 -2.91 -11.40 -15.52
N ILE A 43 -2.77 -11.84 -14.29
CA ILE A 43 -2.09 -11.09 -13.24
C ILE A 43 -0.58 -11.12 -13.52
N LEU A 44 0.07 -9.97 -13.49
CA LEU A 44 1.49 -9.79 -13.75
C LEU A 44 2.32 -9.70 -12.46
N GLY A 45 1.71 -9.24 -11.38
CA GLY A 45 2.41 -9.03 -10.12
C GLY A 45 1.53 -9.12 -8.90
N VAL A 46 2.20 -9.28 -7.77
CA VAL A 46 1.60 -9.35 -6.43
C VAL A 46 2.33 -8.37 -5.52
N ILE A 47 1.58 -7.57 -4.76
CA ILE A 47 2.09 -6.75 -3.67
C ILE A 47 1.58 -7.35 -2.36
N HIS A 48 2.46 -7.93 -1.54
CA HIS A 48 2.06 -8.68 -0.34
C HIS A 48 2.36 -7.90 0.93
N LYS A 49 1.44 -7.89 1.91
CA LYS A 49 1.73 -7.38 3.26
C LYS A 49 2.96 -8.07 3.82
N ALA A 50 3.99 -7.31 4.17
CA ALA A 50 5.16 -7.84 4.85
C ALA A 50 5.09 -7.58 6.35
N THR A 51 4.77 -6.35 6.74
CA THR A 51 4.81 -5.90 8.13
C THR A 51 3.72 -4.86 8.42
N GLU A 52 3.49 -4.65 9.70
CA GLU A 52 2.66 -3.57 10.24
C GLU A 52 3.31 -3.00 11.49
N GLY A 53 3.34 -1.68 11.61
CA GLY A 53 3.91 -1.02 12.78
C GLY A 53 5.37 -1.40 13.05
N GLY A 54 5.70 -1.54 14.32
CA GLY A 54 7.09 -1.80 14.73
C GLY A 54 7.45 -3.27 14.97
N ASP A 55 6.49 -4.20 14.91
CA ASP A 55 6.68 -5.55 15.44
C ASP A 55 5.86 -6.66 14.77
N TYR A 56 4.81 -6.33 13.98
CA TYR A 56 4.00 -7.35 13.33
C TYR A 56 4.59 -7.75 11.97
N VAL A 57 4.74 -9.07 11.76
CA VAL A 57 5.12 -9.70 10.50
C VAL A 57 3.95 -10.50 9.95
N ASP A 58 3.59 -10.31 8.66
CA ASP A 58 2.62 -11.18 8.01
C ASP A 58 3.26 -12.57 7.82
N PRO A 59 2.68 -13.63 8.43
CA PRO A 59 3.31 -14.95 8.48
C PRO A 59 3.38 -15.61 7.10
N THR A 60 2.62 -15.13 6.12
CA THR A 60 2.53 -15.76 4.80
C THR A 60 3.42 -15.11 3.75
N CYS A 61 3.94 -13.90 4.00
CA CYS A 61 4.71 -13.14 3.03
C CYS A 61 5.94 -13.93 2.52
N ASN A 62 6.78 -14.37 3.45
CA ASN A 62 8.04 -15.02 3.10
C ASN A 62 7.85 -16.43 2.51
N THR A 63 6.75 -17.11 2.81
CA THR A 63 6.44 -18.43 2.24
C THR A 63 5.81 -18.34 0.86
N ARG A 64 5.06 -17.25 0.58
CA ARG A 64 4.39 -17.02 -0.70
C ARG A 64 5.31 -16.44 -1.76
N ARG A 65 6.31 -15.65 -1.36
CA ARG A 65 7.24 -15.03 -2.28
C ARG A 65 7.86 -16.02 -3.28
N PRO A 66 8.56 -17.10 -2.86
CA PRO A 66 9.17 -18.03 -3.80
C PRO A 66 8.15 -18.72 -4.71
N GLN A 67 6.92 -18.93 -4.23
CA GLN A 67 5.83 -19.52 -5.03
C GLN A 67 5.35 -18.58 -6.13
N ALA A 68 5.18 -17.29 -5.80
CA ALA A 68 4.78 -16.26 -6.76
C ALA A 68 5.87 -16.03 -7.81
N GLU A 69 7.14 -15.90 -7.39
CA GLU A 69 8.27 -15.73 -8.29
C GLU A 69 8.46 -16.95 -9.22
N ALA A 70 8.29 -18.17 -8.70
CA ALA A 70 8.34 -19.41 -9.51
C ALA A 70 7.19 -19.51 -10.52
N ALA A 71 6.04 -18.89 -10.23
CA ALA A 71 4.93 -18.79 -11.17
C ALA A 71 5.13 -17.68 -12.23
N GLY A 72 6.23 -16.93 -12.18
CA GLY A 72 6.54 -15.84 -13.11
C GLY A 72 5.82 -14.54 -12.79
N LEU A 73 5.34 -14.36 -11.54
CA LEU A 73 4.76 -13.10 -11.08
C LEU A 73 5.87 -12.14 -10.60
N LEU A 74 5.69 -10.86 -10.88
CA LEU A 74 6.47 -9.82 -10.24
C LEU A 74 6.11 -9.75 -8.77
N TRP A 75 7.10 -9.42 -7.92
CA TRP A 75 6.92 -9.39 -6.48
C TRP A 75 7.11 -7.98 -5.92
N GLY A 76 6.17 -7.57 -5.10
CA GLY A 76 6.23 -6.38 -4.27
C GLY A 76 5.81 -6.69 -2.84
N THR A 77 6.12 -5.80 -1.94
CA THR A 77 5.67 -5.86 -0.54
C THR A 77 5.16 -4.51 -0.09
N TYR A 78 4.25 -4.52 0.89
CA TYR A 78 3.83 -3.31 1.56
C TYR A 78 3.98 -3.38 3.08
N HIS A 79 4.12 -2.21 3.67
CA HIS A 79 4.13 -1.98 5.11
C HIS A 79 2.88 -1.19 5.50
N PHE A 80 2.07 -1.71 6.41
CA PHE A 80 0.95 -0.98 6.99
C PHE A 80 1.47 -0.03 8.09
N GLY A 81 1.36 1.27 7.84
CA GLY A 81 1.88 2.29 8.73
C GLY A 81 1.04 2.49 9.98
N THR A 82 1.68 2.57 11.15
CA THR A 82 1.01 2.85 12.42
C THR A 82 1.62 4.01 13.18
N GLY A 83 0.89 4.53 14.17
CA GLY A 83 1.32 5.67 14.99
C GLY A 83 2.26 5.33 16.15
N GLN A 84 2.53 4.04 16.43
CA GLN A 84 3.20 3.61 17.65
C GLN A 84 4.70 3.85 17.70
N SER A 85 5.37 3.94 16.55
CA SER A 85 6.82 4.16 16.49
C SER A 85 7.19 5.12 15.37
N SER A 86 8.41 5.66 15.39
CA SER A 86 8.88 6.55 14.33
C SER A 86 8.86 5.86 12.97
N GLY A 87 8.66 6.64 11.91
CA GLY A 87 8.67 6.12 10.54
C GLY A 87 9.99 5.44 10.18
N ALA A 88 11.12 5.99 10.61
CA ALA A 88 12.43 5.40 10.41
C ALA A 88 12.58 4.01 11.05
N LYS A 89 12.03 3.82 12.26
CA LYS A 89 12.04 2.51 12.94
C LYS A 89 11.16 1.49 12.21
N GLN A 90 9.98 1.92 11.76
CA GLN A 90 9.08 1.09 10.96
C GLN A 90 9.72 0.71 9.62
N ALA A 91 10.42 1.64 8.96
CA ALA A 91 11.13 1.37 7.70
C ALA A 91 12.25 0.34 7.88
N ALA A 92 13.07 0.47 8.92
CA ALA A 92 14.14 -0.48 9.24
C ALA A 92 13.57 -1.89 9.48
N PHE A 93 12.48 -1.98 10.24
CA PHE A 93 11.78 -3.24 10.49
C PHE A 93 11.22 -3.84 9.19
N TYR A 94 10.51 -3.04 8.39
CA TYR A 94 9.97 -3.44 7.10
C TYR A 94 11.04 -4.01 6.16
N LEU A 95 12.16 -3.31 6.01
CA LEU A 95 13.25 -3.73 5.14
C LEU A 95 13.93 -5.03 5.63
N SER A 96 14.02 -5.22 6.95
CA SER A 96 14.58 -6.44 7.53
C SER A 96 13.76 -7.69 7.22
N VAL A 97 12.42 -7.53 7.09
CA VAL A 97 11.49 -8.61 6.76
C VAL A 97 11.33 -8.80 5.26
N SER A 98 11.08 -7.71 4.53
CA SER A 98 10.82 -7.76 3.08
C SER A 98 12.04 -8.16 2.25
N ARG A 99 13.26 -7.87 2.73
CA ARG A 99 14.53 -8.19 2.07
C ARG A 99 14.48 -7.93 0.57
N PRO A 100 14.27 -6.68 0.15
CA PRO A 100 13.98 -6.36 -1.24
C PRO A 100 15.19 -6.59 -2.13
N GLY A 101 14.96 -7.24 -3.25
CA GLY A 101 15.91 -7.25 -4.37
C GLY A 101 15.73 -6.03 -5.29
N PRO A 102 16.55 -5.89 -6.33
CA PRO A 102 16.50 -4.73 -7.24
C PRO A 102 15.14 -4.55 -7.94
N ARG A 103 14.38 -5.63 -8.14
CA ARG A 103 13.08 -5.63 -8.82
C ARG A 103 11.89 -5.73 -7.87
N THR A 104 12.12 -5.79 -6.56
CA THR A 104 11.02 -5.84 -5.57
C THR A 104 10.39 -4.45 -5.48
N LEU A 105 9.10 -4.34 -5.77
CA LEU A 105 8.36 -3.11 -5.47
C LEU A 105 8.21 -2.96 -3.96
N LEU A 106 8.43 -1.75 -3.45
CA LEU A 106 8.23 -1.39 -2.06
C LEU A 106 7.06 -0.42 -1.95
N ALA A 107 6.18 -0.62 -0.98
CA ALA A 107 5.05 0.26 -0.77
C ALA A 107 4.86 0.59 0.71
N LEU A 108 4.45 1.83 0.97
CA LEU A 108 3.86 2.28 2.23
C LEU A 108 2.34 2.30 2.07
N ASP A 109 1.65 1.64 2.95
CA ASP A 109 0.21 1.69 3.11
C ASP A 109 -0.11 2.75 4.19
N LEU A 110 -0.56 3.92 3.72
CA LEU A 110 -0.85 5.10 4.54
C LEU A 110 -2.35 5.34 4.60
N GLU A 111 -3.01 4.66 5.52
CA GLU A 111 -4.46 4.75 5.68
C GLU A 111 -4.89 4.83 7.15
N LEU A 112 -6.18 5.01 7.36
CA LEU A 112 -6.79 4.94 8.67
C LEU A 112 -6.66 3.53 9.25
N ASN A 113 -6.11 3.43 10.45
CA ASN A 113 -6.17 2.19 11.22
C ASN A 113 -7.57 2.07 11.85
N GLU A 114 -8.52 1.50 11.12
CA GLU A 114 -9.93 1.43 11.55
C GLU A 114 -10.16 0.77 12.92
N PRO A 115 -9.48 -0.34 13.26
CA PRO A 115 -9.62 -0.94 14.57
C PRO A 115 -9.11 -0.05 15.70
N ASN A 116 -8.16 0.83 15.42
CA ASN A 116 -7.59 1.77 16.40
C ASN A 116 -7.18 3.09 15.73
N PRO A 117 -8.11 4.01 15.46
CA PRO A 117 -7.85 5.26 14.75
C PRO A 117 -6.74 6.12 15.34
N ARG A 118 -6.56 6.08 16.66
CA ARG A 118 -5.47 6.81 17.35
C ARG A 118 -4.08 6.23 17.04
N ASN A 119 -4.03 5.03 16.50
CA ASN A 119 -2.81 4.36 16.06
C ASN A 119 -2.59 4.46 14.54
N SER A 120 -3.27 5.34 13.84
CA SER A 120 -2.97 5.62 12.44
C SER A 120 -1.62 6.33 12.31
N MET A 121 -0.89 6.00 11.27
CA MET A 121 0.39 6.68 10.97
C MET A 121 0.14 8.16 10.67
N ARG A 122 0.94 9.03 11.28
CA ARG A 122 0.90 10.47 11.01
C ARG A 122 1.76 10.83 9.80
N LEU A 123 1.53 12.00 9.25
CA LEU A 123 2.25 12.50 8.08
C LEU A 123 3.77 12.57 8.30
N ASP A 124 4.22 13.08 9.45
CA ASP A 124 5.63 13.16 9.81
C ASP A 124 6.29 11.77 9.85
N GLN A 125 5.60 10.77 10.39
CA GLN A 125 6.09 9.39 10.42
C GLN A 125 6.12 8.76 9.02
N ALA A 126 5.16 9.08 8.16
CA ALA A 126 5.14 8.61 6.77
C ALA A 126 6.33 9.20 5.97
N GLU A 127 6.63 10.48 6.14
CA GLU A 127 7.79 11.13 5.52
C GLU A 127 9.12 10.55 6.02
N GLU A 128 9.25 10.30 7.34
CA GLU A 128 10.41 9.60 7.90
C GLU A 128 10.58 8.20 7.32
N PHE A 129 9.45 7.45 7.17
CA PHE A 129 9.46 6.10 6.61
C PHE A 129 9.98 6.12 5.17
N VAL A 130 9.39 6.96 4.33
CA VAL A 130 9.77 7.07 2.91
C VAL A 130 11.22 7.48 2.77
N LYS A 131 11.67 8.46 3.56
CA LYS A 131 13.06 8.90 3.57
C LYS A 131 14.00 7.75 3.94
N ALA A 132 13.71 7.02 5.01
CA ALA A 132 14.54 5.91 5.48
C ALA A 132 14.60 4.76 4.46
N VAL A 133 13.48 4.43 3.80
CA VAL A 133 13.46 3.45 2.71
C VAL A 133 14.32 3.92 1.54
N ALA A 134 14.19 5.19 1.14
CA ALA A 134 14.97 5.75 0.04
C ALA A 134 16.48 5.79 0.34
N ASP A 135 16.85 6.19 1.54
CA ASP A 135 18.26 6.23 1.99
C ASP A 135 18.89 4.81 2.00
N ALA A 136 18.12 3.81 2.43
CA ALA A 136 18.61 2.43 2.52
C ALA A 136 18.66 1.68 1.18
N THR A 137 17.76 2.00 0.25
CA THR A 137 17.59 1.23 -1.00
C THR A 137 17.96 1.98 -2.28
N GLY A 138 18.15 3.30 -2.20
CA GLY A 138 18.33 4.18 -3.34
C GLY A 138 17.05 4.39 -4.17
N ARG A 139 15.88 3.95 -3.68
CA ARG A 139 14.61 3.99 -4.40
C ARG A 139 13.49 4.51 -3.50
N LEU A 140 12.63 5.38 -4.05
CA LEU A 140 11.39 5.77 -3.39
C LEU A 140 10.39 4.60 -3.44
N PRO A 141 9.66 4.32 -2.35
CA PRO A 141 8.54 3.39 -2.39
C PRO A 141 7.34 3.99 -3.14
N VAL A 142 6.36 3.16 -3.44
CA VAL A 142 5.00 3.59 -3.80
C VAL A 142 4.26 3.94 -2.50
N VAL A 143 3.35 4.92 -2.55
CA VAL A 143 2.45 5.24 -1.44
C VAL A 143 1.02 4.88 -1.83
N TYR A 144 0.44 3.94 -1.08
CA TYR A 144 -0.99 3.65 -1.12
C TYR A 144 -1.70 4.60 -0.17
N VAL A 145 -2.68 5.34 -0.69
CA VAL A 145 -3.41 6.34 0.10
C VAL A 145 -4.76 6.67 -0.53
N HIS A 146 -5.78 6.91 0.30
CA HIS A 146 -7.04 7.48 -0.15
C HIS A 146 -6.88 8.99 -0.44
N PRO A 147 -7.45 9.53 -1.54
CA PRO A 147 -7.32 10.95 -1.91
C PRO A 147 -7.68 11.91 -0.78
N ALA A 148 -8.83 11.73 -0.14
CA ALA A 148 -9.24 12.55 0.99
C ALA A 148 -8.23 12.48 2.15
N TRP A 149 -7.71 11.29 2.48
CA TRP A 149 -6.70 11.13 3.54
C TRP A 149 -5.43 11.91 3.22
N ALA A 150 -4.94 11.81 1.99
CA ALA A 150 -3.76 12.55 1.53
C ALA A 150 -3.98 14.07 1.51
N ASN A 151 -5.17 14.52 1.17
CA ASN A 151 -5.54 15.94 1.15
C ASN A 151 -5.81 16.51 2.57
N GLY A 152 -5.84 15.65 3.60
CA GLY A 152 -6.19 16.04 4.96
C GLY A 152 -7.69 16.24 5.18
N ASP A 153 -8.50 15.81 4.24
CA ASP A 153 -9.96 15.87 4.29
C ASP A 153 -10.53 14.68 5.08
N PRO A 154 -11.75 14.82 5.64
CA PRO A 154 -12.41 13.70 6.28
C PRO A 154 -12.71 12.56 5.31
N LEU A 155 -12.42 11.32 5.73
CA LEU A 155 -12.83 10.13 4.99
C LEU A 155 -14.37 10.00 4.97
N PRO A 156 -14.97 9.66 3.83
CA PRO A 156 -16.44 9.58 3.68
C PRO A 156 -17.14 8.69 4.72
N ASN A 157 -16.50 7.58 5.07
CA ASN A 157 -17.12 6.55 5.93
C ASN A 157 -16.92 6.77 7.44
N SER A 158 -15.88 7.52 7.84
CA SER A 158 -15.53 7.68 9.27
C SER A 158 -15.58 9.12 9.76
N GLY A 159 -15.51 10.09 8.85
CA GLY A 159 -15.36 11.50 9.21
C GLY A 159 -13.98 11.84 9.80
N LEU A 160 -13.04 10.88 9.85
CA LEU A 160 -11.69 11.08 10.35
C LEU A 160 -10.76 11.53 9.23
N SER A 161 -9.74 12.32 9.56
CA SER A 161 -8.73 12.80 8.62
C SER A 161 -7.33 12.57 9.17
N LEU A 162 -6.33 12.65 8.28
CA LEU A 162 -4.92 12.60 8.67
C LEU A 162 -4.50 13.78 9.58
N GLY A 163 -5.31 14.84 9.64
CA GLY A 163 -5.04 16.04 10.43
C GLY A 163 -4.05 17.02 9.78
N ALA A 164 -3.40 16.59 8.71
CA ALA A 164 -2.52 17.41 7.87
C ALA A 164 -2.60 16.90 6.43
N ARG A 165 -2.34 17.75 5.45
CA ARG A 165 -2.32 17.33 4.04
C ARG A 165 -0.91 17.11 3.54
N VAL A 166 -0.74 16.15 2.64
CA VAL A 166 0.48 16.03 1.84
C VAL A 166 0.59 17.26 0.94
N THR A 167 1.75 17.89 0.91
CA THR A 167 2.01 19.04 0.03
C THR A 167 2.86 18.62 -1.18
N PRO A 168 2.88 19.37 -2.28
CA PRO A 168 3.77 19.09 -3.42
C PRO A 168 5.27 19.06 -3.08
N GLN A 169 5.68 19.67 -1.95
CA GLN A 169 7.05 19.67 -1.44
C GLN A 169 7.38 18.46 -0.58
N SER A 170 6.37 17.73 -0.11
CA SER A 170 6.58 16.51 0.66
C SER A 170 7.34 15.44 -0.15
N ILE A 171 8.17 14.67 0.52
CA ILE A 171 8.83 13.51 -0.09
C ILE A 171 7.80 12.47 -0.56
N LEU A 172 6.64 12.38 0.09
CA LEU A 172 5.56 11.48 -0.32
C LEU A 172 5.08 11.78 -1.74
N ALA A 173 4.91 13.07 -2.08
CA ALA A 173 4.49 13.47 -3.41
C ALA A 173 5.50 13.12 -4.51
N ARG A 174 6.74 12.74 -4.17
CA ARG A 174 7.77 12.26 -5.11
C ARG A 174 7.67 10.76 -5.36
N CYS A 175 6.93 10.04 -4.54
CA CYS A 175 6.70 8.61 -4.67
C CYS A 175 5.73 8.31 -5.81
N GLY A 176 5.77 7.09 -6.33
CA GLY A 176 4.67 6.56 -7.11
C GLY A 176 3.41 6.51 -6.26
N LEU A 177 2.26 6.79 -6.87
CA LEU A 177 0.97 6.78 -6.20
C LEU A 177 0.22 5.49 -6.50
N TRP A 178 -0.34 4.89 -5.45
CA TRP A 178 -1.33 3.83 -5.53
C TRP A 178 -2.62 4.34 -4.88
N VAL A 179 -3.58 4.72 -5.70
CA VAL A 179 -4.82 5.36 -5.23
C VAL A 179 -5.74 4.33 -4.60
N ALA A 180 -6.16 4.60 -3.37
CA ALA A 180 -7.22 3.86 -2.67
C ALA A 180 -8.58 4.49 -2.96
N ASP A 181 -9.08 4.31 -4.18
CA ASP A 181 -10.39 4.77 -4.58
C ASP A 181 -11.17 3.63 -5.23
N TYR A 182 -12.25 3.22 -4.57
CA TYR A 182 -13.08 2.08 -4.97
C TYR A 182 -14.37 2.49 -5.64
N TYR A 183 -14.62 3.80 -5.77
CA TYR A 183 -15.89 4.34 -6.22
C TYR A 183 -15.69 5.38 -7.33
N GLY A 184 -16.08 5.03 -8.54
CA GLY A 184 -16.09 5.95 -9.68
C GLY A 184 -14.74 6.10 -10.39
N SER A 185 -14.46 7.31 -10.88
CA SER A 185 -13.16 7.63 -11.49
C SER A 185 -12.16 7.97 -10.40
N PRO A 186 -11.00 7.30 -10.35
CA PRO A 186 -10.01 7.57 -9.32
C PRO A 186 -9.60 9.05 -9.31
N GLU A 187 -9.69 9.69 -8.15
CA GLU A 187 -9.19 11.04 -7.95
C GLU A 187 -7.71 10.99 -7.56
N VAL A 188 -6.91 11.87 -8.17
CA VAL A 188 -5.51 12.03 -7.80
C VAL A 188 -5.41 13.07 -6.69
N PRO A 189 -4.75 12.78 -5.55
CA PRO A 189 -4.55 13.78 -4.51
C PRO A 189 -3.77 14.99 -5.04
N VAL A 190 -4.15 16.19 -4.61
CA VAL A 190 -3.62 17.50 -5.09
C VAL A 190 -2.08 17.55 -5.13
N ALA A 191 -1.41 16.90 -4.16
CA ALA A 191 0.06 16.93 -4.10
C ALA A 191 0.73 16.16 -5.27
N TRP A 192 0.04 15.20 -5.89
CA TRP A 192 0.55 14.45 -7.04
C TRP A 192 0.10 15.05 -8.37
N GLU A 193 -1.06 15.71 -8.43
CA GLU A 193 -1.51 16.42 -9.64
C GLU A 193 -0.51 17.50 -10.11
N ALA A 194 0.12 18.20 -9.17
CA ALA A 194 1.08 19.25 -9.46
C ALA A 194 2.37 18.78 -10.18
N LYS A 195 2.48 17.50 -10.49
CA LYS A 195 3.66 16.86 -11.12
C LYS A 195 3.37 16.22 -12.47
N GLY A 196 2.12 16.29 -12.92
CA GLY A 196 1.63 15.76 -14.20
C GLY A 196 2.24 16.35 -15.45
#